data_4bfea5056e6a2bac7b319ce1c64ebbdf
#
_entry.id   4bfea5056e6a2bac7b319ce1c64ebbdf
#
_cell.length_a   1.000
_cell.length_b   1.000
_cell.length_c   1.000
_cell.angle_alpha   90.00
_cell.angle_beta   90.00
_cell.angle_gamma   90.00
#
_symmetry.space_group_name_H-M   'P 1'
#
loop_
_entity.id
_entity.type
_entity.pdbx_description
1 polymer ?
#
loop_
_entity_poly.entity_id
_entity_poly.type
_entity_poly.pdbx_seq_one_letter_code
_entity_poly.pdbx_strand_id
1 'polypeptide(L)'
;MYQASYELLGQPYNSETPLWILLLGAVGIVIGLATLGYRVMKTIGERIVILTPSKGFSAQLSAALTVVLASQLNMPVSTTHTLVGAVIGIGLVEGIKSVNLASVRTIFVSWVVTLPIGAALSIIFLELFMNLFTY
;
A
#
# COMPACT_ATOMS: atom_id res chain seq x y z
N MET A 1 3.07 -13.96 -18.91
CA MET A 1 2.03 -14.96 -19.21
C MET A 1 0.89 -14.39 -20.04
N TYR A 2 0.23 -13.31 -19.64
CA TYR A 2 -0.86 -12.71 -20.41
C TYR A 2 -0.45 -12.24 -21.83
N GLN A 3 0.70 -11.61 -22.00
CA GLN A 3 1.19 -11.17 -23.34
C GLN A 3 1.34 -12.35 -24.31
N ALA A 4 1.91 -13.46 -23.85
CA ALA A 4 2.11 -14.64 -24.71
C ALA A 4 0.79 -15.29 -25.15
N SER A 5 -0.27 -15.25 -24.34
CA SER A 5 -1.59 -15.78 -24.74
C SER A 5 -2.29 -14.89 -25.77
N TYR A 6 -2.11 -13.57 -25.74
CA TYR A 6 -2.68 -12.66 -26.73
C TYR A 6 -1.95 -12.76 -28.09
N GLU A 7 -0.62 -12.94 -28.09
CA GLU A 7 0.14 -13.20 -29.32
C GLU A 7 -0.28 -14.51 -29.99
N LEU A 8 -0.53 -15.57 -29.20
CA LEU A 8 -0.99 -16.87 -29.70
C LEU A 8 -2.42 -16.81 -30.31
N LEU A 9 -3.25 -15.88 -29.85
CA LEU A 9 -4.62 -15.69 -30.32
C LEU A 9 -4.73 -14.67 -31.47
N GLY A 10 -3.61 -14.04 -31.90
CA GLY A 10 -3.59 -13.03 -32.96
C GLY A 10 -4.39 -11.77 -32.63
N GLN A 11 -4.70 -11.53 -31.37
CA GLN A 11 -5.44 -10.37 -30.91
C GLN A 11 -4.46 -9.24 -30.57
N PRO A 12 -4.74 -7.97 -30.96
CA PRO A 12 -3.93 -6.84 -30.52
C PRO A 12 -4.02 -6.72 -28.99
N TYR A 13 -2.88 -6.75 -28.31
CA TYR A 13 -2.80 -6.51 -26.86
C TYR A 13 -3.20 -5.05 -26.58
N ASN A 14 -4.43 -4.86 -26.13
CA ASN A 14 -4.86 -3.58 -25.57
C ASN A 14 -4.33 -3.50 -24.14
N SER A 15 -3.27 -2.72 -23.93
CA SER A 15 -2.66 -2.49 -22.62
C SER A 15 -3.54 -1.68 -21.66
N GLU A 16 -4.70 -1.23 -22.11
CA GLU A 16 -5.63 -0.45 -21.30
C GLU A 16 -6.48 -1.38 -20.43
N THR A 17 -6.37 -1.20 -19.13
CA THR A 17 -7.23 -1.91 -18.17
C THR A 17 -8.69 -1.49 -18.41
N PRO A 18 -9.63 -2.41 -18.59
CA PRO A 18 -11.04 -2.06 -18.81
C PRO A 18 -11.57 -1.18 -17.67
N LEU A 19 -12.31 -0.13 -18.01
CA LEU A 19 -12.81 0.88 -17.08
C LEU A 19 -13.62 0.26 -15.91
N TRP A 20 -14.38 -0.80 -16.18
CA TRP A 20 -15.17 -1.47 -15.14
C TRP A 20 -14.31 -2.14 -14.05
N ILE A 21 -13.11 -2.64 -14.38
CA ILE A 21 -12.15 -3.20 -13.42
C ILE A 21 -11.61 -2.08 -12.52
N LEU A 22 -11.28 -0.93 -13.12
CA LEU A 22 -10.84 0.25 -12.37
C LEU A 22 -11.95 0.75 -11.43
N LEU A 23 -13.19 0.77 -11.88
CA LEU A 23 -14.34 1.17 -11.07
C LEU A 23 -14.59 0.20 -9.90
N LEU A 24 -14.50 -1.11 -10.14
CA LEU A 24 -14.61 -2.11 -9.07
C LEU A 24 -13.51 -1.92 -8.01
N GLY A 25 -12.27 -1.72 -8.44
CA GLY A 25 -11.16 -1.42 -7.54
C GLY A 25 -11.37 -0.14 -6.74
N ALA A 26 -11.83 0.93 -7.40
CA ALA A 26 -12.12 2.22 -6.76
C ALA A 26 -13.22 2.09 -5.70
N VAL A 27 -14.32 1.40 -6.00
CA VAL A 27 -15.41 1.14 -5.04
C VAL A 27 -14.89 0.35 -3.83
N GLY A 28 -14.07 -0.68 -4.05
CA GLY A 28 -13.45 -1.45 -2.96
C GLY A 28 -12.57 -0.59 -2.05
N ILE A 29 -11.76 0.30 -2.63
CA ILE A 29 -10.92 1.25 -1.88
C ILE A 29 -11.78 2.22 -1.07
N VAL A 30 -12.85 2.77 -1.66
CA VAL A 30 -13.75 3.72 -0.97
C VAL A 30 -14.42 3.04 0.22
N ILE A 31 -14.94 1.83 0.06
CA ILE A 31 -15.56 1.06 1.14
C ILE A 31 -14.53 0.75 2.25
N GLY A 32 -13.34 0.29 1.88
CA GLY A 32 -12.25 0.01 2.83
C GLY A 32 -11.85 1.25 3.62
N LEU A 33 -11.71 2.39 2.95
CA LEU A 33 -11.35 3.66 3.59
C LEU A 33 -12.48 4.18 4.50
N ALA A 34 -13.73 4.09 4.08
CA ALA A 34 -14.87 4.52 4.87
C ALA A 34 -15.08 3.68 6.15
N THR A 35 -14.75 2.38 6.11
CA THR A 35 -14.94 1.46 7.24
C THR A 35 -13.74 1.39 8.18
N LEU A 36 -12.53 1.26 7.65
CA LEU A 36 -11.31 1.00 8.41
C LEU A 36 -10.28 2.15 8.39
N GLY A 37 -10.43 3.12 7.46
CA GLY A 37 -9.47 4.21 7.28
C GLY A 37 -9.24 5.05 8.52
N TYR A 38 -10.27 5.30 9.31
CA TYR A 38 -10.16 6.03 10.57
C TYR A 38 -9.18 5.33 11.55
N ARG A 39 -9.21 4.01 11.63
CA ARG A 39 -8.31 3.25 12.53
C ARG A 39 -6.85 3.38 12.08
N VAL A 40 -6.62 3.35 10.78
CA VAL A 40 -5.26 3.52 10.21
C VAL A 40 -4.75 4.94 10.48
N MET A 41 -5.56 5.96 10.19
CA MET A 41 -5.19 7.36 10.43
C MET A 41 -4.90 7.62 11.91
N LYS A 42 -5.72 7.09 12.82
CA LYS A 42 -5.50 7.21 14.26
C LYS A 42 -4.21 6.54 14.71
N THR A 43 -3.89 5.37 14.16
CA THR A 43 -2.65 4.67 14.49
C THR A 43 -1.42 5.46 14.05
N ILE A 44 -1.43 6.02 12.85
CA ILE A 44 -0.29 6.80 12.33
C ILE A 44 -0.17 8.13 13.06
N GLY A 45 -1.29 8.82 13.30
CA GLY A 45 -1.30 10.18 13.85
C GLY A 45 -1.11 10.27 15.38
N GLU A 46 -1.47 9.23 16.12
CA GLU A 46 -1.47 9.27 17.58
C GLU A 46 -0.58 8.22 18.23
N ARG A 47 -0.35 7.07 17.57
CA ARG A 47 0.35 5.94 18.20
C ARG A 47 1.84 5.86 17.86
N ILE A 48 2.28 6.43 16.75
CA ILE A 48 3.70 6.45 16.37
C ILE A 48 4.38 7.67 16.97
N VAL A 49 3.84 8.85 16.67
CA VAL A 49 4.29 10.17 17.15
C VAL A 49 3.04 11.03 17.28
N ILE A 50 2.99 11.91 18.27
CA ILE A 50 1.91 12.89 18.39
C ILE A 50 2.08 13.92 17.28
N LEU A 51 1.23 13.82 16.24
CA LEU A 51 1.28 14.72 15.10
C LEU A 51 0.47 15.98 15.36
N THR A 52 1.15 17.13 15.37
CA THR A 52 0.51 18.44 15.21
C THR A 52 0.25 18.71 13.72
N PRO A 53 -0.64 19.66 13.35
CA PRO A 53 -0.88 19.98 11.94
C PRO A 53 0.38 20.31 11.15
N SER A 54 1.32 21.02 11.74
CA SER A 54 2.62 21.36 11.13
C SER A 54 3.46 20.11 10.85
N LYS A 55 3.56 19.17 11.81
CA LYS A 55 4.27 17.91 11.65
C LYS A 55 3.59 17.02 10.59
N GLY A 56 2.26 16.97 10.62
CA GLY A 56 1.48 16.24 9.63
C GLY A 56 1.74 16.75 8.21
N PHE A 57 1.78 18.07 8.03
CA PHE A 57 2.15 18.68 6.75
C PHE A 57 3.57 18.28 6.32
N SER A 58 4.55 18.37 7.21
CA SER A 58 5.94 18.00 6.92
C SER A 58 6.07 16.51 6.58
N ALA A 59 5.33 15.62 7.27
CA ALA A 59 5.30 14.20 6.95
C ALA A 59 4.75 13.94 5.55
N GLN A 60 3.62 14.56 5.22
CA GLN A 60 2.98 14.38 3.92
C GLN A 60 3.83 14.95 2.78
N LEU A 61 4.43 16.12 2.97
CA LEU A 61 5.32 16.72 1.98
C LEU A 61 6.55 15.84 1.73
N SER A 62 7.19 15.33 2.80
CA SER A 62 8.34 14.42 2.68
C SER A 62 7.96 13.13 1.98
N ALA A 63 6.82 12.53 2.33
CA ALA A 63 6.33 11.32 1.69
C ALA A 63 6.02 11.56 0.21
N ALA A 64 5.33 12.65 -0.12
CA ALA A 64 5.00 13.01 -1.50
C ALA A 64 6.27 13.21 -2.36
N LEU A 65 7.24 13.97 -1.87
CA LEU A 65 8.51 14.18 -2.57
C LEU A 65 9.26 12.86 -2.80
N THR A 66 9.30 11.99 -1.78
CA THR A 66 9.95 10.67 -1.90
C THR A 66 9.28 9.80 -2.97
N VAL A 67 7.94 9.76 -2.98
CA VAL A 67 7.19 8.98 -3.98
C VAL A 67 7.40 9.54 -5.38
N VAL A 68 7.35 10.87 -5.55
CA VAL A 68 7.58 11.51 -6.85
C VAL A 68 8.98 11.21 -7.36
N LEU A 69 10.01 11.38 -6.53
CA LEU A 69 11.41 11.11 -6.92
C LEU A 69 11.61 9.63 -7.28
N ALA A 70 11.07 8.71 -6.47
CA ALA A 70 11.16 7.27 -6.76
C ALA A 70 10.45 6.92 -8.08
N SER A 71 9.27 7.52 -8.34
CA SER A 71 8.54 7.32 -9.59
C SER A 71 9.32 7.81 -10.81
N GLN A 72 10.04 8.94 -10.72
CA GLN A 72 10.91 9.43 -11.80
C GLN A 72 12.06 8.47 -12.09
N LEU A 73 12.51 7.73 -11.08
CA LEU A 73 13.57 6.73 -11.22
C LEU A 73 13.03 5.33 -11.60
N ASN A 74 11.74 5.21 -11.91
CA ASN A 74 11.04 3.95 -12.17
C ASN A 74 11.16 2.93 -11.04
N MET A 75 11.30 3.39 -9.78
CA MET A 75 11.36 2.54 -8.60
C MET A 75 9.97 2.40 -7.98
N PRO A 76 9.39 1.19 -7.94
CA PRO A 76 8.12 0.96 -7.26
C PRO A 76 8.30 1.09 -5.75
N VAL A 77 7.61 2.05 -5.13
CA VAL A 77 7.65 2.28 -3.68
C VAL A 77 6.25 2.21 -3.07
N SER A 78 6.17 1.71 -1.85
CA SER A 78 4.93 1.70 -1.09
C SER A 78 4.70 3.07 -0.44
N THR A 79 3.59 3.72 -0.78
CA THR A 79 3.18 5.00 -0.20
C THR A 79 2.99 4.92 1.32
N THR A 80 2.47 3.79 1.82
CA THR A 80 2.30 3.56 3.26
C THR A 80 3.63 3.46 3.98
N HIS A 81 4.61 2.72 3.43
CA HIS A 81 5.95 2.63 4.01
C HIS A 81 6.63 4.00 4.03
N THR A 82 6.50 4.74 2.94
CA THR A 82 7.08 6.08 2.81
C THR A 82 6.48 7.06 3.83
N LEU A 83 5.15 7.04 4.01
CA LEU A 83 4.47 7.90 4.99
C LEU A 83 4.87 7.54 6.43
N VAL A 84 4.88 6.26 6.78
CA VAL A 84 5.31 5.81 8.12
C VAL A 84 6.77 6.19 8.37
N GLY A 85 7.65 6.02 7.38
CA GLY A 85 9.04 6.47 7.46
C GLY A 85 9.18 7.97 7.70
N ALA A 86 8.39 8.80 6.99
CA ALA A 86 8.36 10.24 7.17
C ALA A 86 7.91 10.63 8.60
N VAL A 87 6.87 9.98 9.14
CA VAL A 87 6.38 10.22 10.50
C VAL A 87 7.44 9.83 11.55
N ILE A 88 8.10 8.69 11.36
CA ILE A 88 9.21 8.26 12.23
C ILE A 88 10.36 9.28 12.16
N GLY A 89 10.74 9.74 10.97
CA GLY A 89 11.78 10.75 10.76
C GLY A 89 11.50 12.04 11.53
N ILE A 90 10.26 12.54 11.49
CA ILE A 90 9.84 13.71 12.28
C ILE A 90 9.98 13.45 13.79
N GLY A 91 9.53 12.27 14.24
CA GLY A 91 9.67 11.91 15.64
C GLY A 91 11.12 11.84 16.10
N LEU A 92 12.04 11.36 15.26
CA LEU A 92 13.47 11.30 15.58
C LEU A 92 14.09 12.70 15.72
N VAL A 93 13.64 13.69 14.95
CA VAL A 93 14.10 15.10 15.10
C VAL A 93 13.72 15.66 16.47
N GLU A 94 12.58 15.25 17.04
CA GLU A 94 12.15 15.65 18.39
C GLU A 94 12.84 14.85 19.51
N GLY A 95 13.53 13.80 19.14
CA GLY A 95 14.21 12.88 20.03
C GLY A 95 13.59 11.49 20.04
N ILE A 96 14.42 10.47 20.26
CA ILE A 96 14.01 9.05 20.19
C ILE A 96 12.86 8.73 21.17
N LYS A 97 12.74 9.48 22.26
CA LYS A 97 11.67 9.29 23.26
C LYS A 97 10.28 9.72 22.75
N SER A 98 10.19 10.52 21.71
CA SER A 98 8.92 10.96 21.11
C SER A 98 8.32 9.89 20.18
N VAL A 99 9.12 8.90 19.78
CA VAL A 99 8.69 7.80 18.90
C VAL A 99 8.29 6.59 19.74
N ASN A 100 7.08 6.11 19.55
CA ASN A 100 6.63 4.88 20.18
C ASN A 100 7.19 3.65 19.44
N LEU A 101 8.33 3.16 19.87
CA LEU A 101 9.03 2.02 19.28
C LEU A 101 8.19 0.73 19.28
N ALA A 102 7.29 0.55 20.25
CA ALA A 102 6.41 -0.61 20.27
C ALA A 102 5.42 -0.59 19.08
N SER A 103 4.85 0.57 18.80
CA SER A 103 3.98 0.74 17.62
C SER A 103 4.75 0.57 16.30
N VAL A 104 5.94 1.14 16.20
CA VAL A 104 6.82 0.97 15.04
C VAL A 104 7.14 -0.50 14.81
N ARG A 105 7.56 -1.24 15.85
CA ARG A 105 7.83 -2.67 15.77
C ARG A 105 6.61 -3.46 15.27
N THR A 106 5.42 -3.16 15.78
CA THR A 106 4.18 -3.83 15.37
C THR A 106 3.91 -3.61 13.88
N ILE A 107 4.12 -2.40 13.38
CA ILE A 107 3.94 -2.08 11.95
C ILE A 107 4.94 -2.87 11.09
N PHE A 108 6.22 -2.89 11.48
CA PHE A 108 7.24 -3.65 10.74
C PHE A 108 6.93 -5.16 10.72
N VAL A 109 6.53 -5.74 11.86
CA VAL A 109 6.12 -7.15 11.92
C VAL A 109 4.92 -7.40 11.01
N SER A 110 3.92 -6.50 11.00
CA SER A 110 2.77 -6.61 10.12
C SER A 110 3.17 -6.63 8.64
N TRP A 111 4.13 -5.79 8.22
CA TRP A 111 4.61 -5.77 6.85
C TRP A 111 5.27 -7.09 6.44
N VAL A 112 6.13 -7.64 7.31
CA VAL A 112 6.78 -8.94 7.05
C VAL A 112 5.77 -10.08 6.98
N VAL A 113 4.77 -10.08 7.85
CA VAL A 113 3.74 -11.14 7.92
C VAL A 113 2.75 -11.04 6.76
N THR A 114 2.43 -9.82 6.29
CA THR A 114 1.46 -9.61 5.22
C THR A 114 1.91 -10.23 3.88
N LEU A 115 3.21 -10.21 3.59
CA LEU A 115 3.75 -10.74 2.33
C LEU A 115 3.51 -12.26 2.17
N PRO A 116 3.91 -13.13 3.12
CA PRO A 116 3.65 -14.56 3.00
C PRO A 116 2.15 -14.91 3.07
N ILE A 117 1.35 -14.18 3.87
CA ILE A 117 -0.10 -14.38 3.92
C ILE A 117 -0.74 -14.02 2.57
N GLY A 118 -0.36 -12.88 1.99
CA GLY A 118 -0.84 -12.46 0.68
C GLY A 118 -0.50 -13.47 -0.43
N ALA A 119 0.73 -14.00 -0.42
CA ALA A 119 1.15 -15.03 -1.35
C ALA A 119 0.33 -16.33 -1.19
N ALA A 120 0.13 -16.80 0.04
CA ALA A 120 -0.66 -17.99 0.32
C ALA A 120 -2.12 -17.82 -0.13
N LEU A 121 -2.75 -16.70 0.19
CA LEU A 121 -4.11 -16.38 -0.25
C LEU A 121 -4.22 -16.31 -1.78
N SER A 122 -3.24 -15.71 -2.45
CA SER A 122 -3.21 -15.65 -3.91
C SER A 122 -3.17 -17.03 -4.56
N ILE A 123 -2.38 -17.98 -4.01
CA ILE A 123 -2.33 -19.36 -4.48
C ILE A 123 -3.69 -20.05 -4.28
N ILE A 124 -4.27 -19.92 -3.09
CA ILE A 124 -5.58 -20.53 -2.77
C ILE A 124 -6.67 -20.00 -3.71
N PHE A 125 -6.73 -18.70 -3.91
CA PHE A 125 -7.71 -18.11 -4.83
C PHE A 125 -7.47 -18.53 -6.27
N LEU A 126 -6.22 -18.61 -6.71
CA LEU A 126 -5.90 -19.06 -8.07
C LEU A 126 -6.40 -20.51 -8.28
N GLU A 127 -6.11 -21.42 -7.37
CA GLU A 127 -6.57 -22.82 -7.45
C GLU A 127 -8.11 -22.91 -7.41
N LEU A 128 -8.75 -22.14 -6.53
CA LEU A 128 -10.21 -22.09 -6.44
C LEU A 128 -10.83 -21.64 -7.76
N PHE A 129 -10.32 -20.55 -8.35
CA PHE A 129 -10.83 -20.05 -9.63
C PHE A 129 -10.53 -20.99 -10.78
N MET A 130 -9.36 -21.60 -10.83
CA MET A 130 -9.05 -22.59 -11.85
C MET A 130 -10.01 -23.78 -11.76
N ASN A 131 -10.29 -24.32 -10.59
CA ASN A 131 -11.23 -25.42 -10.41
C ASN A 131 -12.69 -25.03 -10.72
N LEU A 132 -13.07 -23.75 -10.53
CA LEU A 132 -14.43 -23.28 -10.77
C LEU A 132 -14.70 -22.98 -12.24
N PHE A 133 -13.68 -22.55 -13.00
CA PHE A 133 -13.83 -22.09 -14.39
C PHE A 133 -13.18 -23.01 -15.44
N THR A 134 -12.54 -24.10 -15.02
CA THR A 134 -11.92 -25.10 -15.94
C THR A 134 -12.83 -26.33 -16.14
N TYR A 135 -14.17 -26.14 -16.07
CA TYR A 135 -15.13 -27.14 -16.52
C TYR A 135 -15.75 -26.71 -17.83
#